data_edc748ddff50383988cc6fa703a3d87d
#
_entry.id   edc748ddff50383988cc6fa703a3d87d
#
_cell.length_a   1.000
_cell.length_b   1.000
_cell.length_c   1.000
_cell.angle_alpha   90.00
_cell.angle_beta   90.00
_cell.angle_gamma   90.00
#
_symmetry.space_group_name_H-M   'P 1'
#
loop_
_entity.id
_entity.type
_entity.pdbx_description
1 polymer ?
#
loop_
_entity_poly.entity_id
_entity_poly.type
_entity_poly.pdbx_seq_one_letter_code
_entity_poly.pdbx_strand_id
1 'polypeptide(L)'
;MRSYRTMNAGPFGGMGMTPGVKALLIANVAVFIVQTFMRDYVGRQVGPITEAFGFIPGRAIFGLEIWRFVTYMFLHGGFGHILFNMIGLWMFGAQIEAGWGRGPFLLYYLVCGLGGAVTYGLFNVFGMEAFTPMIGASGAIYGILLAYGMMFPEAVILIGLILPMKAKYAVVLFGLIELLSTIADNGSGVAHWAHLGGMGAGFIFLRLT
;
A
#
# COMPACT_ATOMS: atom_id res chain seq x y z
N MET A 1 16.79 -21.31 0.33
CA MET A 1 17.10 -19.97 0.88
C MET A 1 18.23 -19.35 0.08
N ARG A 2 17.96 -18.39 -0.80
CA ARG A 2 19.02 -17.63 -1.48
C ARG A 2 19.68 -16.72 -0.44
N SER A 3 21.02 -16.80 -0.33
CA SER A 3 21.85 -15.93 0.51
C SER A 3 21.66 -14.48 0.06
N TYR A 4 20.90 -13.71 0.80
CA TYR A 4 20.80 -12.27 0.59
C TYR A 4 22.12 -11.64 1.07
N ARG A 5 22.84 -11.06 0.11
CA ARG A 5 24.06 -10.31 0.38
C ARG A 5 23.69 -9.21 1.37
N THR A 6 24.32 -9.21 2.55
CA THR A 6 24.14 -8.17 3.57
C THR A 6 24.59 -6.82 2.98
N MET A 7 23.64 -6.08 2.41
CA MET A 7 23.86 -4.67 2.14
C MET A 7 23.80 -3.95 3.49
N ASN A 8 24.85 -3.21 3.84
CA ASN A 8 24.86 -2.32 5.00
C ASN A 8 23.79 -1.23 4.77
N ALA A 9 22.57 -1.52 5.18
CA ALA A 9 21.49 -0.56 5.21
C ALA A 9 21.65 0.29 6.48
N GLY A 10 22.41 1.37 6.38
CA GLY A 10 22.26 2.48 7.32
C GLY A 10 20.84 3.06 7.18
N PRO A 11 20.31 3.85 8.13
CA PRO A 11 18.93 4.38 8.11
C PRO A 11 18.60 5.19 6.85
N PHE A 12 19.61 5.57 6.07
CA PHE A 12 19.51 6.20 4.75
C PHE A 12 20.46 5.56 3.72
N GLY A 13 20.91 4.32 3.95
CA GLY A 13 21.90 3.63 3.13
C GLY A 13 21.47 3.47 1.68
N GLY A 14 22.12 4.24 0.80
CA GLY A 14 21.99 4.09 -0.64
C GLY A 14 20.62 4.44 -1.21
N MET A 15 20.06 5.61 -0.87
CA MET A 15 18.75 6.08 -1.36
C MET A 15 18.74 6.44 -2.85
N GLY A 16 19.32 5.58 -3.69
CA GLY A 16 19.11 5.64 -5.13
C GLY A 16 17.66 5.29 -5.46
N MET A 17 17.00 6.12 -6.26
CA MET A 17 15.66 5.83 -6.74
C MET A 17 15.73 4.71 -7.78
N THR A 18 15.25 3.51 -7.43
CA THR A 18 15.25 2.36 -8.33
C THR A 18 14.21 2.50 -9.45
N PRO A 19 14.40 1.87 -10.62
CA PRO A 19 13.53 2.10 -11.79
C PRO A 19 12.05 1.76 -11.59
N GLY A 20 11.73 0.68 -10.85
CA GLY A 20 10.34 0.29 -10.57
C GLY A 20 9.67 1.24 -9.61
N VAL A 21 10.35 1.56 -8.50
CA VAL A 21 9.87 2.57 -7.54
C VAL A 21 9.67 3.92 -8.23
N LYS A 22 10.63 4.37 -9.04
CA LYS A 22 10.50 5.61 -9.82
C LYS A 22 9.28 5.61 -10.73
N ALA A 23 9.04 4.50 -11.43
CA ALA A 23 7.88 4.37 -12.31
C ALA A 23 6.56 4.45 -11.53
N LEU A 24 6.46 3.76 -10.38
CA LEU A 24 5.29 3.82 -9.51
C LEU A 24 5.07 5.23 -8.92
N LEU A 25 6.14 5.90 -8.46
CA LEU A 25 6.05 7.27 -7.97
C LEU A 25 5.51 8.23 -9.03
N ILE A 26 6.08 8.16 -10.25
CA ILE A 26 5.64 9.01 -11.37
C ILE A 26 4.18 8.73 -11.72
N ALA A 27 3.76 7.46 -11.80
CA ALA A 27 2.39 7.10 -12.12
C ALA A 27 1.41 7.63 -11.06
N ASN A 28 1.70 7.44 -9.77
CA ASN A 28 0.85 7.93 -8.69
C ASN A 28 0.75 9.47 -8.68
N VAL A 29 1.88 10.17 -8.82
CA VAL A 29 1.89 11.63 -8.87
C VAL A 29 1.13 12.16 -10.09
N ALA A 30 1.32 11.55 -11.27
CA ALA A 30 0.62 11.95 -12.49
C ALA A 30 -0.90 11.78 -12.34
N VAL A 31 -1.36 10.64 -11.82
CA VAL A 31 -2.79 10.40 -11.55
C VAL A 31 -3.32 11.39 -10.53
N PHE A 32 -2.58 11.66 -9.45
CA PHE A 32 -3.02 12.63 -8.43
C PHE A 32 -3.12 14.05 -8.97
N ILE A 33 -2.21 14.46 -9.87
CA ILE A 33 -2.32 15.75 -10.57
C ILE A 33 -3.63 15.80 -11.37
N VAL A 34 -3.94 14.75 -12.15
CA VAL A 34 -5.19 14.69 -12.92
C VAL A 34 -6.41 14.74 -11.99
N GLN A 35 -6.43 13.97 -10.88
CA GLN A 35 -7.49 14.04 -9.87
C GLN A 35 -7.67 15.47 -9.35
N THR A 36 -6.56 16.16 -9.05
CA THR A 36 -6.60 17.54 -8.52
C THR A 36 -7.19 18.52 -9.55
N PHE A 37 -6.77 18.44 -10.82
CA PHE A 37 -7.32 19.29 -11.90
C PHE A 37 -8.79 19.03 -12.18
N MET A 38 -9.21 17.75 -12.08
CA MET A 38 -10.63 17.38 -12.28
C MET A 38 -11.47 17.65 -11.03
N ARG A 39 -10.88 18.26 -9.99
CA ARG A 39 -11.53 18.47 -8.69
C ARG A 39 -12.14 17.20 -8.11
N ASP A 40 -11.48 16.07 -8.41
CA ASP A 40 -11.85 14.78 -7.85
C ASP A 40 -11.56 14.80 -6.34
N TYR A 41 -12.45 14.31 -5.52
CA TYR A 41 -12.30 14.27 -4.06
C TYR A 41 -12.28 15.66 -3.36
N VAL A 42 -13.10 16.62 -3.80
CA VAL A 42 -13.27 17.91 -3.12
C VAL A 42 -14.40 17.82 -2.09
N GLY A 43 -14.06 18.03 -0.81
CA GLY A 43 -15.06 18.18 0.26
C GLY A 43 -15.92 16.95 0.56
N ARG A 44 -15.37 15.74 0.56
CA ARG A 44 -16.05 14.45 0.76
C ARG A 44 -16.95 14.01 -0.41
N GLN A 45 -16.98 14.72 -1.48
CA GLN A 45 -17.68 14.25 -2.69
C GLN A 45 -16.72 13.39 -3.52
N VAL A 46 -17.21 12.23 -3.96
CA VAL A 46 -16.49 11.33 -4.85
C VAL A 46 -16.55 11.92 -6.26
N GLY A 47 -15.41 12.28 -6.81
CA GLY A 47 -15.35 12.79 -8.17
C GLY A 47 -15.33 11.68 -9.24
N PRO A 48 -15.43 12.05 -10.52
CA PRO A 48 -15.62 11.11 -11.62
C PRO A 48 -14.46 10.09 -11.77
N ILE A 49 -13.24 10.50 -11.47
CA ILE A 49 -12.06 9.60 -11.58
C ILE A 49 -12.11 8.56 -10.46
N THR A 50 -12.35 8.99 -9.22
CA THR A 50 -12.48 8.08 -8.08
C THR A 50 -13.69 7.16 -8.25
N GLU A 51 -14.79 7.64 -8.77
CA GLU A 51 -15.97 6.82 -9.07
C GLU A 51 -15.69 5.78 -10.16
N ALA A 52 -14.96 6.14 -11.22
CA ALA A 52 -14.64 5.23 -12.32
C ALA A 52 -13.56 4.20 -11.98
N PHE A 53 -12.56 4.55 -11.17
CA PHE A 53 -11.33 3.77 -10.98
C PHE A 53 -11.05 3.35 -9.55
N GLY A 54 -11.72 3.91 -8.53
CA GLY A 54 -11.63 3.48 -7.13
C GLY A 54 -12.19 2.06 -6.95
N PHE A 55 -11.72 1.34 -5.95
CA PHE A 55 -12.24 0.02 -5.64
C PHE A 55 -13.58 0.16 -4.90
N ILE A 56 -14.67 -0.15 -5.57
CA ILE A 56 -16.03 -0.19 -5.03
C ILE A 56 -16.46 -1.65 -4.98
N PRO A 57 -16.54 -2.28 -3.80
CA PRO A 57 -16.74 -3.73 -3.67
C PRO A 57 -17.92 -4.28 -4.50
N GLY A 58 -19.10 -3.66 -4.40
CA GLY A 58 -20.28 -4.08 -5.13
C GLY A 58 -20.12 -4.01 -6.65
N ARG A 59 -19.49 -2.94 -7.17
CA ARG A 59 -19.24 -2.79 -8.61
C ARG A 59 -18.11 -3.69 -9.11
N ALA A 60 -17.04 -3.83 -8.32
CA ALA A 60 -15.90 -4.67 -8.70
C ALA A 60 -16.29 -6.16 -8.77
N ILE A 61 -17.10 -6.65 -7.81
CA ILE A 61 -17.43 -8.07 -7.67
C ILE A 61 -18.69 -8.40 -8.47
N PHE A 62 -19.82 -7.74 -8.24
CA PHE A 62 -21.08 -8.06 -8.90
C PHE A 62 -21.23 -7.36 -10.26
N GLY A 63 -20.64 -6.17 -10.43
CA GLY A 63 -20.61 -5.45 -11.71
C GLY A 63 -19.50 -5.91 -12.66
N LEU A 64 -18.62 -6.81 -12.21
CA LEU A 64 -17.47 -7.31 -12.97
C LEU A 64 -16.51 -6.20 -13.45
N GLU A 65 -16.44 -5.07 -12.72
CA GLU A 65 -15.52 -3.98 -13.02
C GLU A 65 -14.10 -4.31 -12.51
N ILE A 66 -13.49 -5.34 -13.10
CA ILE A 66 -12.25 -5.99 -12.61
C ILE A 66 -11.04 -5.07 -12.59
N TRP A 67 -11.00 -4.02 -13.42
CA TRP A 67 -9.91 -3.05 -13.41
C TRP A 67 -9.75 -2.36 -12.06
N ARG A 68 -10.83 -2.24 -11.27
CA ARG A 68 -10.82 -1.61 -9.95
C ARG A 68 -9.90 -2.29 -8.94
N PHE A 69 -9.64 -3.59 -9.11
CA PHE A 69 -8.68 -4.31 -8.26
C PHE A 69 -7.24 -3.78 -8.37
N VAL A 70 -6.93 -3.05 -9.44
CA VAL A 70 -5.60 -2.50 -9.68
C VAL A 70 -5.61 -0.97 -9.69
N THR A 71 -6.58 -0.36 -10.35
CA THR A 71 -6.58 1.10 -10.58
C THR A 71 -6.68 1.92 -9.31
N TYR A 72 -7.36 1.42 -8.29
CA TYR A 72 -7.51 2.07 -7.00
C TYR A 72 -6.17 2.41 -6.33
N MET A 73 -5.12 1.60 -6.60
CA MET A 73 -3.79 1.75 -6.03
C MET A 73 -3.08 3.06 -6.46
N PHE A 74 -3.58 3.70 -7.50
CA PHE A 74 -3.01 4.93 -8.06
C PHE A 74 -3.78 6.19 -7.65
N LEU A 75 -4.94 6.05 -7.01
CA LEU A 75 -5.79 7.15 -6.59
C LEU A 75 -5.48 7.56 -5.14
N HIS A 76 -5.60 8.86 -4.85
CA HIS A 76 -5.32 9.37 -3.51
C HIS A 76 -6.33 10.44 -3.09
N GLY A 77 -6.77 10.39 -1.83
CA GLY A 77 -7.80 11.28 -1.27
C GLY A 77 -7.29 12.64 -0.79
N GLY A 78 -6.03 12.99 -1.03
CA GLY A 78 -5.46 14.28 -0.66
C GLY A 78 -3.94 14.27 -0.55
N PHE A 79 -3.36 15.47 -0.39
CA PHE A 79 -1.91 15.64 -0.40
C PHE A 79 -1.18 14.82 0.68
N GLY A 80 -1.67 14.81 1.91
CA GLY A 80 -1.07 14.00 2.98
C GLY A 80 -1.12 12.51 2.66
N HIS A 81 -2.23 12.03 2.10
CA HIS A 81 -2.40 10.63 1.72
C HIS A 81 -1.36 10.19 0.68
N ILE A 82 -1.20 10.94 -0.43
CA ILE A 82 -0.19 10.60 -1.43
C ILE A 82 1.23 10.79 -0.87
N LEU A 83 1.48 11.82 -0.10
CA LEU A 83 2.82 12.10 0.46
C LEU A 83 3.33 10.92 1.30
N PHE A 84 2.55 10.44 2.27
CA PHE A 84 2.96 9.31 3.11
C PHE A 84 3.07 8.00 2.33
N ASN A 85 2.18 7.75 1.35
CA ASN A 85 2.31 6.60 0.47
C ASN A 85 3.63 6.64 -0.35
N MET A 86 3.95 7.79 -0.94
CA MET A 86 5.15 7.92 -1.77
C MET A 86 6.44 7.85 -0.94
N ILE A 87 6.45 8.42 0.26
CA ILE A 87 7.58 8.27 1.20
C ILE A 87 7.77 6.79 1.57
N GLY A 88 6.71 6.09 1.97
CA GLY A 88 6.79 4.66 2.32
C GLY A 88 7.26 3.80 1.15
N LEU A 89 6.70 4.02 -0.04
CA LEU A 89 7.11 3.33 -1.26
C LEU A 89 8.59 3.57 -1.60
N TRP A 90 9.06 4.80 -1.50
CA TRP A 90 10.46 5.13 -1.75
C TRP A 90 11.41 4.52 -0.71
N MET A 91 11.13 4.75 0.58
CA MET A 91 12.03 4.32 1.66
C MET A 91 12.18 2.80 1.73
N PHE A 92 11.08 2.07 1.63
CA PHE A 92 11.10 0.62 1.79
C PHE A 92 11.17 -0.10 0.45
N GLY A 93 10.44 0.37 -0.56
CA GLY A 93 10.38 -0.26 -1.87
C GLY A 93 11.70 -0.25 -2.61
N ALA A 94 12.46 0.85 -2.55
CA ALA A 94 13.75 0.94 -3.24
C ALA A 94 14.77 -0.08 -2.72
N GLN A 95 14.78 -0.37 -1.43
CA GLN A 95 15.69 -1.36 -0.85
C GLN A 95 15.31 -2.79 -1.24
N ILE A 96 14.01 -3.09 -1.32
CA ILE A 96 13.51 -4.38 -1.78
C ILE A 96 13.78 -4.56 -3.27
N GLU A 97 13.49 -3.55 -4.10
CA GLU A 97 13.78 -3.60 -5.53
C GLU A 97 15.28 -3.75 -5.81
N ALA A 98 16.14 -3.07 -5.06
CA ALA A 98 17.60 -3.23 -5.18
C ALA A 98 18.06 -4.67 -4.89
N GLY A 99 17.40 -5.37 -3.96
CA GLY A 99 17.71 -6.76 -3.63
C GLY A 99 17.10 -7.79 -4.60
N TRP A 100 15.87 -7.59 -5.02
CA TRP A 100 15.12 -8.57 -5.82
C TRP A 100 15.17 -8.31 -7.33
N GLY A 101 15.44 -7.07 -7.73
CA GLY A 101 15.26 -6.60 -9.09
C GLY A 101 13.82 -6.12 -9.36
N ARG A 102 13.67 -5.39 -10.47
CA ARG A 102 12.44 -4.69 -10.84
C ARG A 102 11.23 -5.63 -11.01
N GLY A 103 11.40 -6.73 -11.73
CA GLY A 103 10.28 -7.64 -12.04
C GLY A 103 9.64 -8.25 -10.79
N PRO A 104 10.41 -8.97 -9.94
CA PRO A 104 9.89 -9.52 -8.69
C PRO A 104 9.31 -8.47 -7.74
N PHE A 105 9.93 -7.29 -7.65
CA PHE A 105 9.42 -6.19 -6.84
C PHE A 105 8.03 -5.70 -7.31
N LEU A 106 7.87 -5.45 -8.62
CA LEU A 106 6.59 -5.01 -9.18
C LEU A 106 5.50 -6.09 -9.05
N LEU A 107 5.86 -7.35 -9.23
CA LEU A 107 4.94 -8.47 -9.01
C LEU A 107 4.49 -8.52 -7.55
N TYR A 108 5.42 -8.40 -6.60
CA TYR A 108 5.11 -8.36 -5.18
C TYR A 108 4.19 -7.19 -4.81
N TYR A 109 4.50 -5.98 -5.31
CA TYR A 109 3.66 -4.80 -5.15
C TYR A 109 2.23 -5.04 -5.62
N LEU A 110 2.08 -5.61 -6.82
CA LEU A 110 0.78 -5.94 -7.39
C LEU A 110 0.03 -6.99 -6.55
N VAL A 111 0.70 -8.07 -6.14
CA VAL A 111 0.10 -9.13 -5.30
C VAL A 111 -0.39 -8.57 -3.97
N CYS A 112 0.39 -7.71 -3.32
CA CYS A 112 -0.03 -7.07 -2.07
C CYS A 112 -1.23 -6.14 -2.29
N GLY A 113 -1.23 -5.35 -3.37
CA GLY A 113 -2.38 -4.50 -3.71
C GLY A 113 -3.64 -5.33 -4.00
N LEU A 114 -3.53 -6.38 -4.83
CA LEU A 114 -4.64 -7.29 -5.08
C LEU A 114 -5.16 -7.95 -3.79
N GLY A 115 -4.26 -8.40 -2.92
CA GLY A 115 -4.61 -8.95 -1.62
C GLY A 115 -5.38 -7.95 -0.74
N GLY A 116 -4.97 -6.69 -0.77
CA GLY A 116 -5.68 -5.61 -0.09
C GLY A 116 -7.11 -5.44 -0.62
N ALA A 117 -7.26 -5.34 -1.94
CA ALA A 117 -8.58 -5.18 -2.58
C ALA A 117 -9.49 -6.39 -2.32
N VAL A 118 -8.97 -7.62 -2.43
CA VAL A 118 -9.73 -8.85 -2.18
C VAL A 118 -10.20 -8.88 -0.72
N THR A 119 -9.30 -8.64 0.23
CA THR A 119 -9.66 -8.67 1.66
C THR A 119 -10.69 -7.59 1.99
N TYR A 120 -10.46 -6.34 1.54
CA TYR A 120 -11.44 -5.26 1.74
C TYR A 120 -12.80 -5.62 1.12
N GLY A 121 -12.80 -6.16 -0.11
CA GLY A 121 -14.02 -6.57 -0.79
C GLY A 121 -14.79 -7.64 -0.01
N LEU A 122 -14.11 -8.69 0.46
CA LEU A 122 -14.74 -9.78 1.21
C LEU A 122 -15.46 -9.30 2.48
N PHE A 123 -14.88 -8.35 3.20
CA PHE A 123 -15.45 -7.86 4.46
C PHE A 123 -16.50 -6.75 4.26
N ASN A 124 -16.52 -6.08 3.11
CA ASN A 124 -17.36 -4.90 2.90
C ASN A 124 -18.43 -5.06 1.81
N VAL A 125 -18.39 -6.13 0.99
CA VAL A 125 -19.30 -6.28 -0.18
C VAL A 125 -20.78 -6.38 0.18
N PHE A 126 -21.10 -6.85 1.38
CA PHE A 126 -22.47 -6.98 1.90
C PHE A 126 -22.83 -5.91 2.93
N GLY A 127 -21.90 -5.00 3.25
CA GLY A 127 -22.08 -3.94 4.24
C GLY A 127 -22.44 -2.58 3.63
N MET A 128 -22.47 -1.58 4.50
CA MET A 128 -22.71 -0.17 4.09
C MET A 128 -21.60 0.35 3.16
N GLU A 129 -20.39 -0.18 3.29
CA GLU A 129 -19.24 0.20 2.48
C GLU A 129 -19.22 -0.46 1.08
N ALA A 130 -20.22 -1.27 0.73
CA ALA A 130 -20.29 -1.97 -0.55
C ALA A 130 -20.22 -1.01 -1.77
N PHE A 131 -20.66 0.22 -1.59
CA PHE A 131 -20.69 1.25 -2.64
C PHE A 131 -19.78 2.44 -2.33
N THR A 132 -18.98 2.37 -1.27
CA THR A 132 -17.98 3.38 -0.93
C THR A 132 -16.67 3.07 -1.62
N PRO A 133 -16.06 4.03 -2.35
CA PRO A 133 -14.80 3.79 -3.03
C PRO A 133 -13.64 3.76 -2.03
N MET A 134 -12.84 2.70 -2.08
CA MET A 134 -11.53 2.61 -1.47
C MET A 134 -10.47 3.04 -2.48
N ILE A 135 -9.49 3.84 -2.04
CA ILE A 135 -8.39 4.36 -2.86
C ILE A 135 -7.08 4.37 -2.09
N GLY A 136 -5.97 4.25 -2.79
CA GLY A 136 -4.62 4.39 -2.22
C GLY A 136 -3.69 3.20 -2.48
N ALA A 137 -2.40 3.48 -2.55
CA ALA A 137 -1.34 2.48 -2.68
C ALA A 137 -1.05 1.74 -1.36
N SER A 138 -1.65 2.15 -0.27
CA SER A 138 -1.25 1.76 1.09
C SER A 138 -1.34 0.27 1.35
N GLY A 139 -2.33 -0.45 0.80
CA GLY A 139 -2.39 -1.91 0.93
C GLY A 139 -1.12 -2.59 0.41
N ALA A 140 -0.63 -2.19 -0.77
CA ALA A 140 0.64 -2.68 -1.31
C ALA A 140 1.85 -2.23 -0.47
N ILE A 141 1.84 -1.00 0.04
CA ILE A 141 2.93 -0.46 0.87
C ILE A 141 3.01 -1.18 2.22
N TYR A 142 1.90 -1.56 2.83
CA TYR A 142 1.90 -2.40 4.03
C TYR A 142 2.52 -3.78 3.78
N GLY A 143 2.28 -4.37 2.59
CA GLY A 143 2.99 -5.57 2.15
C GLY A 143 4.50 -5.33 1.98
N ILE A 144 4.89 -4.22 1.37
CA ILE A 144 6.31 -3.82 1.24
C ILE A 144 6.96 -3.63 2.62
N LEU A 145 6.27 -2.98 3.57
CA LEU A 145 6.74 -2.80 4.93
C LEU A 145 6.95 -4.15 5.63
N LEU A 146 6.04 -5.10 5.42
CA LEU A 146 6.21 -6.48 5.93
C LEU A 146 7.47 -7.14 5.35
N ALA A 147 7.65 -7.11 4.03
CA ALA A 147 8.85 -7.66 3.39
C ALA A 147 10.13 -7.01 3.93
N TYR A 148 10.11 -5.69 4.09
CA TYR A 148 11.24 -4.95 4.66
C TYR A 148 11.57 -5.42 6.08
N GLY A 149 10.57 -5.55 6.95
CA GLY A 149 10.77 -6.03 8.32
C GLY A 149 11.26 -7.49 8.41
N MET A 150 10.87 -8.33 7.43
CA MET A 150 11.36 -9.71 7.34
C MET A 150 12.78 -9.79 6.78
N MET A 151 13.16 -8.93 5.82
CA MET A 151 14.49 -8.92 5.20
C MET A 151 15.53 -8.18 6.05
N PHE A 152 15.13 -7.12 6.73
CA PHE A 152 16.00 -6.23 7.50
C PHE A 152 15.50 -6.04 8.94
N PRO A 153 15.33 -7.13 9.72
CA PRO A 153 14.63 -7.07 11.02
C PRO A 153 15.28 -6.14 12.05
N GLU A 154 16.61 -5.99 11.98
CA GLU A 154 17.38 -5.14 12.89
C GLU A 154 17.59 -3.71 12.38
N ALA A 155 17.16 -3.41 11.15
CA ALA A 155 17.25 -2.05 10.63
C ALA A 155 16.40 -1.10 11.47
N VAL A 156 16.93 0.08 11.77
CA VAL A 156 16.21 1.11 12.51
C VAL A 156 15.45 1.99 11.52
N ILE A 157 14.15 2.11 11.70
CA ILE A 157 13.29 3.03 10.98
C ILE A 157 12.74 4.09 11.93
N LEU A 158 12.47 5.29 11.41
CA LEU A 158 11.91 6.39 12.19
C LEU A 158 10.40 6.42 12.02
N ILE A 159 9.68 5.97 13.05
CA ILE A 159 8.22 6.05 13.08
C ILE A 159 7.79 7.52 13.24
N GLY A 160 6.95 7.99 12.30
CA GLY A 160 6.54 9.40 12.28
C GLY A 160 7.72 10.37 12.12
N LEU A 161 8.87 9.91 11.59
CA LEU A 161 10.12 10.65 11.42
C LEU A 161 10.81 11.04 12.74
N ILE A 162 10.35 10.55 13.89
CA ILE A 162 10.82 10.96 15.22
C ILE A 162 11.28 9.77 16.04
N LEU A 163 10.50 8.70 16.14
CA LEU A 163 10.75 7.60 17.05
C LEU A 163 11.56 6.48 16.38
N PRO A 164 12.83 6.24 16.76
CA PRO A 164 13.61 5.14 16.21
C PRO A 164 13.09 3.79 16.72
N MET A 165 12.81 2.87 15.82
CA MET A 165 12.34 1.52 16.13
C MET A 165 12.93 0.50 15.16
N LYS A 166 13.26 -0.71 15.64
CA LYS A 166 13.68 -1.80 14.75
C LYS A 166 12.53 -2.22 13.83
N ALA A 167 12.81 -2.48 12.57
CA ALA A 167 11.82 -2.77 11.54
C ALA A 167 10.90 -3.93 11.92
N LYS A 168 11.42 -5.01 12.52
CA LYS A 168 10.60 -6.12 13.00
C LYS A 168 9.50 -5.71 14.00
N TYR A 169 9.81 -4.79 14.91
CA TYR A 169 8.83 -4.31 15.89
C TYR A 169 7.84 -3.31 15.27
N ALA A 170 8.32 -2.48 14.34
CA ALA A 170 7.47 -1.55 13.61
C ALA A 170 6.40 -2.29 12.78
N VAL A 171 6.77 -3.36 12.09
CA VAL A 171 5.83 -4.17 11.31
C VAL A 171 4.77 -4.80 12.19
N VAL A 172 5.15 -5.37 13.34
CA VAL A 172 4.20 -5.93 14.32
C VAL A 172 3.29 -4.83 14.87
N LEU A 173 3.86 -3.70 15.25
CA LEU A 173 3.10 -2.56 15.78
C LEU A 173 2.06 -2.06 14.78
N PHE A 174 2.46 -1.81 13.51
CA PHE A 174 1.54 -1.37 12.48
C PHE A 174 0.45 -2.42 12.21
N GLY A 175 0.80 -3.70 12.12
CA GLY A 175 -0.19 -4.77 11.97
C GLY A 175 -1.20 -4.83 13.12
N LEU A 176 -0.74 -4.63 14.37
CA LEU A 176 -1.63 -4.58 15.54
C LEU A 176 -2.52 -3.32 15.52
N ILE A 177 -1.98 -2.16 15.15
CA ILE A 177 -2.77 -0.93 15.02
C ILE A 177 -3.88 -1.14 13.98
N GLU A 178 -3.56 -1.68 12.81
CA GLU A 178 -4.56 -1.95 11.77
C GLU A 178 -5.63 -2.94 12.26
N LEU A 179 -5.23 -4.01 12.93
CA LEU A 179 -6.17 -5.00 13.48
C LEU A 179 -7.10 -4.39 14.54
N LEU A 180 -6.54 -3.64 15.49
CA LEU A 180 -7.33 -2.98 16.54
C LEU A 180 -8.25 -1.90 15.95
N SER A 181 -7.78 -1.13 14.98
CA SER A 181 -8.58 -0.12 14.29
C SER A 181 -9.73 -0.73 13.50
N THR A 182 -9.52 -1.90 12.90
CA THR A 182 -10.59 -2.66 12.24
C THR A 182 -11.68 -3.10 13.22
N ILE A 183 -11.28 -3.55 14.43
CA ILE A 183 -12.22 -4.00 15.47
C ILE A 183 -12.97 -2.82 16.10
N ALA A 184 -12.29 -1.69 16.26
CA ALA A 184 -12.85 -0.50 16.91
C ALA A 184 -13.90 0.23 16.03
N ASP A 185 -13.92 -0.03 14.72
CA ASP A 185 -14.82 0.59 13.72
C ASP A 185 -15.09 2.08 14.00
N ASN A 186 -14.03 2.87 14.01
CA ASN A 186 -14.08 4.26 14.46
C ASN A 186 -14.49 5.26 13.37
N GLY A 187 -14.98 4.79 12.22
CA GLY A 187 -15.42 5.64 11.10
C GLY A 187 -14.30 6.54 10.54
N SER A 188 -13.04 6.15 10.70
CA SER A 188 -11.87 6.93 10.28
C SER A 188 -11.78 7.13 8.76
N GLY A 189 -12.54 6.37 7.96
CA GLY A 189 -12.43 6.33 6.51
C GLY A 189 -11.14 5.66 6.01
N VAL A 190 -10.38 5.03 6.88
CA VAL A 190 -9.17 4.29 6.53
C VAL A 190 -9.53 2.83 6.25
N ALA A 191 -9.05 2.30 5.13
CA ALA A 191 -9.33 0.93 4.70
C ALA A 191 -8.42 -0.09 5.43
N HIS A 192 -8.60 -0.26 6.73
CA HIS A 192 -7.77 -1.14 7.58
C HIS A 192 -7.73 -2.59 7.06
N TRP A 193 -8.85 -3.14 6.57
CA TRP A 193 -8.89 -4.45 5.93
C TRP A 193 -7.98 -4.57 4.72
N ALA A 194 -7.82 -3.49 3.94
CA ALA A 194 -6.92 -3.51 2.78
C ALA A 194 -5.44 -3.55 3.22
N HIS A 195 -5.08 -2.88 4.30
CA HIS A 195 -3.72 -2.91 4.86
C HIS A 195 -3.37 -4.32 5.37
N LEU A 196 -4.24 -4.92 6.17
CA LEU A 196 -4.07 -6.29 6.65
C LEU A 196 -4.05 -7.30 5.50
N GLY A 197 -4.92 -7.13 4.51
CA GLY A 197 -4.95 -7.98 3.31
C GLY A 197 -3.67 -7.90 2.48
N GLY A 198 -3.11 -6.70 2.33
CA GLY A 198 -1.83 -6.49 1.67
C GLY A 198 -0.67 -7.16 2.41
N MET A 199 -0.61 -7.02 3.74
CA MET A 199 0.38 -7.73 4.57
C MET A 199 0.20 -9.24 4.47
N GLY A 200 -1.02 -9.76 4.58
CA GLY A 200 -1.32 -11.19 4.51
C GLY A 200 -0.92 -11.81 3.16
N ALA A 201 -1.32 -11.19 2.05
CA ALA A 201 -0.93 -11.62 0.71
C ALA A 201 0.58 -11.57 0.50
N GLY A 202 1.22 -10.51 0.97
CA GLY A 202 2.67 -10.37 0.96
C GLY A 202 3.38 -11.47 1.74
N PHE A 203 2.88 -11.80 2.94
CA PHE A 203 3.44 -12.89 3.75
C PHE A 203 3.34 -14.24 3.05
N ILE A 204 2.17 -14.55 2.50
CA ILE A 204 1.94 -15.80 1.75
C ILE A 204 2.89 -15.88 0.55
N PHE A 205 2.98 -14.80 -0.23
CA PHE A 205 3.90 -14.75 -1.38
C PHE A 205 5.35 -15.06 -0.97
N LEU A 206 5.84 -14.42 0.11
CA LEU A 206 7.22 -14.62 0.59
C LEU A 206 7.49 -16.03 1.14
N ARG A 207 6.46 -16.77 1.52
CA ARG A 207 6.59 -18.16 1.99
C ARG A 207 6.58 -19.17 0.88
N LEU A 208 5.99 -18.81 -0.28
CA LEU A 208 5.86 -19.71 -1.44
C LEU A 208 6.99 -19.54 -2.46
N THR A 209 7.76 -18.44 -2.41
CA THR A 209 8.85 -18.12 -3.33
C THR A 209 10.20 -18.14 -2.64
#